data_95c2be7e43bef501c75c32f26dfe11d4
#
_entry.id   95c2be7e43bef501c75c32f26dfe11d4
#
_cell.length_a   1.000
_cell.length_b   1.000
_cell.length_c   1.000
_cell.angle_alpha   90.00
_cell.angle_beta   90.00
_cell.angle_gamma   90.00
#
_symmetry.space_group_name_H-M   'P 1'
#
loop_
_entity.id
_entity.type
_entity.pdbx_description
1 polymer ?
#
loop_
_entity_poly.entity_id
_entity_poly.type
_entity_poly.pdbx_seq_one_letter_code
_entity_poly.pdbx_strand_id
1 'polypeptide(L)'
;MLRAQDIDASRPLTTEEKSFDVRTRKQLFDLIVAAQKSAFGADYELADPERELEPNAAIIFELEKAPYCLNYGLQFTLKPGTARYNKVQGELATFMQKAATLKSPEEAAAMNETMNPIDYLNLGINIYVNDDAHIEFISFRRNPQKITKPGARYVVRGEGVTATALYFGHFGPLREEDDTTPGSKAFAATPKFNPKTSRLAVQSILLVITAPHDIVDALYSKMNLAALQSMIAP
;
A
#
# COMPACT_ATOMS: atom_id res chain seq x y z
N MET A 1 21.07 -16.53 6.15
CA MET A 1 21.17 -16.43 7.62
C MET A 1 22.09 -15.27 7.94
N LEU A 2 21.57 -14.05 8.08
CA LEU A 2 22.30 -12.88 8.57
C LEU A 2 22.53 -13.10 10.08
N ARG A 3 23.78 -13.00 10.50
CA ARG A 3 24.16 -13.19 11.91
C ARG A 3 23.64 -12.00 12.72
N ALA A 4 23.08 -12.27 13.88
CA ALA A 4 22.54 -11.30 14.84
C ALA A 4 23.55 -10.27 15.38
N GLN A 5 24.76 -10.15 14.79
CA GLN A 5 25.82 -9.24 15.17
C GLN A 5 25.94 -7.98 14.28
N ASP A 6 25.14 -7.89 13.17
CA ASP A 6 25.27 -6.77 12.22
C ASP A 6 24.24 -5.65 12.43
N ILE A 7 23.48 -5.71 13.55
CA ILE A 7 22.42 -4.71 13.84
C ILE A 7 23.01 -3.35 14.29
N ASP A 8 24.31 -3.28 14.62
CA ASP A 8 25.00 -2.05 15.04
C ASP A 8 25.52 -1.18 13.87
N ALA A 9 25.29 -1.57 12.63
CA ALA A 9 25.80 -0.86 11.46
C ALA A 9 24.77 0.17 10.93
N SER A 10 24.20 1.02 11.79
CA SER A 10 23.35 2.13 11.40
C SER A 10 23.96 3.48 11.76
N ARG A 11 23.70 4.48 10.96
CA ARG A 11 24.06 5.87 11.26
C ARG A 11 22.86 6.80 11.19
N PRO A 12 22.89 7.95 11.88
CA PRO A 12 21.89 8.99 11.71
C PRO A 12 21.81 9.48 10.26
N LEU A 13 20.65 9.96 9.85
CA LEU A 13 20.49 10.60 8.54
C LEU A 13 21.31 11.88 8.43
N THR A 14 21.89 12.13 7.27
CA THR A 14 22.45 13.44 6.94
C THR A 14 21.33 14.48 6.79
N THR A 15 21.69 15.75 6.74
CA THR A 15 20.73 16.85 6.51
C THR A 15 20.01 16.70 5.17
N GLU A 16 20.73 16.29 4.12
CA GLU A 16 20.17 16.07 2.79
C GLU A 16 19.20 14.87 2.77
N GLU A 17 19.56 13.78 3.46
CA GLU A 17 18.69 12.60 3.58
C GLU A 17 17.41 12.94 4.34
N LYS A 18 17.51 13.66 5.46
CA LYS A 18 16.31 14.15 6.18
C LYS A 18 15.45 15.06 5.32
N SER A 19 16.07 15.97 4.58
CA SER A 19 15.35 16.89 3.69
C SER A 19 14.65 16.15 2.55
N PHE A 20 15.29 15.13 2.00
CA PHE A 20 14.70 14.26 0.99
C PHE A 20 13.51 13.47 1.55
N ASP A 21 13.70 12.80 2.70
CA ASP A 21 12.66 12.00 3.38
C ASP A 21 11.42 12.85 3.66
N VAL A 22 11.58 13.95 4.41
CA VAL A 22 10.46 14.85 4.77
C VAL A 22 9.73 15.38 3.54
N ARG A 23 10.47 15.85 2.53
CA ARG A 23 9.86 16.37 1.30
C ARG A 23 9.09 15.30 0.55
N THR A 24 9.68 14.11 0.39
CA THR A 24 9.06 13.01 -0.38
C THR A 24 7.82 12.47 0.33
N ARG A 25 7.89 12.27 1.65
CA ARG A 25 6.72 11.89 2.45
C ARG A 25 5.60 12.90 2.32
N LYS A 26 5.92 14.20 2.50
CA LYS A 26 4.93 15.26 2.40
C LYS A 26 4.27 15.31 1.03
N GLN A 27 5.02 15.20 -0.05
CA GLN A 27 4.47 15.21 -1.40
C GLN A 27 3.51 14.04 -1.64
N LEU A 28 3.90 12.81 -1.27
CA LEU A 28 3.04 11.63 -1.42
C LEU A 28 1.82 11.70 -0.49
N PHE A 29 2.02 12.15 0.74
CA PHE A 29 0.94 12.39 1.70
C PHE A 29 -0.11 13.35 1.12
N ASP A 30 0.33 14.52 0.65
CA ASP A 30 -0.58 15.53 0.10
C ASP A 30 -1.35 15.00 -1.11
N LEU A 31 -0.70 14.25 -2.01
CA LEU A 31 -1.34 13.63 -3.17
C LEU A 31 -2.40 12.60 -2.78
N ILE A 32 -2.09 11.74 -1.82
CA ILE A 32 -3.00 10.68 -1.37
C ILE A 32 -4.18 11.27 -0.59
N VAL A 33 -3.93 12.20 0.33
CA VAL A 33 -4.98 12.86 1.12
C VAL A 33 -5.92 13.67 0.21
N ALA A 34 -5.37 14.35 -0.81
CA ALA A 34 -6.19 15.08 -1.78
C ALA A 34 -7.08 14.12 -2.59
N ALA A 35 -6.54 12.97 -3.02
CA ALA A 35 -7.30 11.95 -3.73
C ALA A 35 -8.40 11.35 -2.84
N GLN A 36 -8.07 11.04 -1.57
CA GLN A 36 -9.02 10.51 -0.59
C GLN A 36 -10.17 11.50 -0.36
N LYS A 37 -9.87 12.77 -0.12
CA LYS A 37 -10.89 13.82 0.06
C LYS A 37 -11.74 14.01 -1.19
N SER A 38 -11.14 13.93 -2.37
CA SER A 38 -11.87 14.03 -3.65
C SER A 38 -12.77 12.83 -3.91
N ALA A 39 -12.38 11.62 -3.47
CA ALA A 39 -13.15 10.39 -3.67
C ALA A 39 -14.29 10.22 -2.65
N PHE A 40 -14.05 10.61 -1.40
CA PHE A 40 -14.90 10.25 -0.26
C PHE A 40 -15.34 11.43 0.59
N GLY A 41 -14.93 12.66 0.25
CA GLY A 41 -15.28 13.84 1.04
C GLY A 41 -14.77 13.74 2.48
N ALA A 42 -15.70 13.90 3.44
CA ALA A 42 -15.43 13.81 4.87
C ALA A 42 -15.74 12.42 5.46
N ASP A 43 -16.02 11.42 4.64
CA ASP A 43 -16.41 10.09 5.12
C ASP A 43 -15.28 9.37 5.85
N TYR A 44 -14.03 9.57 5.43
CA TYR A 44 -12.86 8.98 6.08
C TYR A 44 -12.00 10.05 6.73
N GLU A 45 -11.46 9.72 7.89
CA GLU A 45 -10.47 10.54 8.61
C GLU A 45 -9.16 9.78 8.79
N LEU A 46 -8.05 10.51 8.75
CA LEU A 46 -6.72 9.97 8.96
C LEU A 46 -6.50 9.72 10.46
N ALA A 47 -6.03 8.53 10.81
CA ALA A 47 -5.92 8.10 12.19
C ALA A 47 -4.83 8.87 12.98
N ASP A 48 -3.65 9.08 12.37
CA ASP A 48 -2.51 9.76 13.03
C ASP A 48 -1.66 10.52 11.99
N PRO A 49 -2.05 11.77 11.65
CA PRO A 49 -1.37 12.52 10.61
C PRO A 49 0.05 12.98 10.99
N GLU A 50 0.36 13.15 12.27
CA GLU A 50 1.66 13.65 12.72
C GLU A 50 2.71 12.54 12.62
N ARG A 51 2.39 11.36 13.11
CA ARG A 51 3.27 10.19 13.08
C ARG A 51 3.66 9.77 11.67
N GLU A 52 2.73 9.86 10.73
CA GLU A 52 2.96 9.41 9.35
C GLU A 52 3.96 10.29 8.57
N LEU A 53 4.24 11.48 9.05
CA LEU A 53 5.21 12.41 8.46
C LEU A 53 6.57 12.42 9.15
N GLU A 54 6.76 11.63 10.19
CA GLU A 54 8.07 11.52 10.86
C GLU A 54 9.10 10.86 9.94
N PRO A 55 10.28 11.47 9.75
CA PRO A 55 11.34 10.89 8.94
C PRO A 55 11.94 9.66 9.62
N ASN A 56 12.59 8.80 8.83
CA ASN A 56 13.37 7.70 9.37
C ASN A 56 14.42 8.22 10.38
N ALA A 57 14.65 7.47 11.45
CA ALA A 57 15.62 7.86 12.48
C ALA A 57 17.08 7.64 12.02
N ALA A 58 17.31 6.56 11.27
CA ALA A 58 18.64 6.13 10.85
C ALA A 58 18.59 5.37 9.52
N ILE A 59 19.76 5.22 8.89
CA ILE A 59 19.97 4.37 7.71
C ILE A 59 20.96 3.25 8.03
N ILE A 60 20.76 2.06 7.49
CA ILE A 60 21.67 0.92 7.59
C ILE A 60 22.84 1.13 6.61
N PHE A 61 24.08 0.96 7.06
CA PHE A 61 25.31 1.20 6.26
C PHE A 61 25.34 0.41 4.95
N GLU A 62 24.85 -0.80 4.92
CA GLU A 62 24.80 -1.62 3.71
C GLU A 62 24.01 -0.97 2.57
N LEU A 63 23.08 -0.08 2.91
CA LEU A 63 22.24 0.66 1.96
C LEU A 63 22.81 2.02 1.56
N GLU A 64 23.99 2.42 2.02
CA GLU A 64 24.54 3.74 1.68
C GLU A 64 24.77 3.98 0.19
N LYS A 65 25.09 2.93 -0.57
CA LYS A 65 25.31 3.00 -2.02
C LYS A 65 24.01 2.82 -2.84
N ALA A 66 22.98 2.33 -2.21
CA ALA A 66 21.67 2.17 -2.83
C ALA A 66 20.90 3.51 -2.85
N PRO A 67 19.88 3.68 -3.69
CA PRO A 67 18.93 4.77 -3.55
C PRO A 67 18.36 4.83 -2.14
N TYR A 68 18.12 6.04 -1.64
CA TYR A 68 17.51 6.21 -0.33
C TYR A 68 16.09 5.64 -0.35
N CYS A 69 15.85 4.66 0.53
CA CYS A 69 14.56 3.99 0.65
C CYS A 69 13.75 4.63 1.78
N LEU A 70 12.46 4.78 1.56
CA LEU A 70 11.53 5.12 2.63
C LEU A 70 10.26 4.28 2.50
N ASN A 71 9.72 3.91 3.66
CA ASN A 71 8.43 3.28 3.76
C ASN A 71 7.63 3.90 4.91
N TYR A 72 6.33 3.96 4.74
CA TYR A 72 5.39 4.41 5.77
C TYR A 72 3.97 4.02 5.38
N GLY A 73 3.06 4.07 6.35
CA GLY A 73 1.66 3.73 6.15
C GLY A 73 0.74 4.92 6.39
N LEU A 74 -0.37 4.99 5.70
CA LEU A 74 -1.48 5.88 5.98
C LEU A 74 -2.70 5.04 6.32
N GLN A 75 -3.30 5.30 7.47
CA GLN A 75 -4.50 4.60 7.91
C GLN A 75 -5.65 5.60 8.00
N PHE A 76 -6.67 5.37 7.18
CA PHE A 76 -7.91 6.13 7.23
C PHE A 76 -9.01 5.25 7.82
N THR A 77 -9.82 5.84 8.70
CA THR A 77 -10.95 5.17 9.32
C THR A 77 -12.25 5.85 8.90
N LEU A 78 -13.26 5.06 8.60
CA LEU A 78 -14.58 5.58 8.25
C LEU A 78 -15.20 6.30 9.45
N LYS A 79 -15.50 7.58 9.25
CA LYS A 79 -15.92 8.50 10.32
C LYS A 79 -17.30 8.17 10.85
N PRO A 80 -17.44 7.94 12.16
CA PRO A 80 -18.73 7.71 12.80
C PRO A 80 -19.74 8.82 12.49
N GLY A 81 -21.00 8.44 12.30
CA GLY A 81 -22.09 9.38 12.06
C GLY A 81 -22.27 9.83 10.61
N THR A 82 -21.35 9.49 9.70
CA THR A 82 -21.55 9.72 8.25
C THR A 82 -22.60 8.75 7.69
N ALA A 83 -23.23 9.13 6.58
CA ALA A 83 -24.21 8.26 5.91
C ALA A 83 -23.58 6.93 5.48
N ARG A 84 -22.32 6.97 5.01
CA ARG A 84 -21.56 5.76 4.63
C ARG A 84 -21.28 4.88 5.85
N TYR A 85 -20.85 5.46 6.97
CA TYR A 85 -20.64 4.71 8.22
C TYR A 85 -21.91 3.99 8.67
N ASN A 86 -23.05 4.71 8.72
CA ASN A 86 -24.31 4.14 9.14
C ASN A 86 -24.78 3.00 8.20
N LYS A 87 -24.56 3.15 6.89
CA LYS A 87 -24.82 2.09 5.93
C LYS A 87 -23.98 0.85 6.22
N VAL A 88 -22.66 1.00 6.37
CA VAL A 88 -21.75 -0.11 6.66
C VAL A 88 -22.10 -0.80 7.98
N GLN A 89 -22.47 -0.04 9.03
CA GLN A 89 -22.92 -0.62 10.30
C GLN A 89 -24.20 -1.45 10.15
N GLY A 90 -25.17 -1.00 9.32
CA GLY A 90 -26.37 -1.77 9.01
C GLY A 90 -26.08 -3.07 8.25
N GLU A 91 -25.19 -3.00 7.27
CA GLU A 91 -24.72 -4.18 6.51
C GLU A 91 -23.97 -5.15 7.42
N LEU A 92 -23.11 -4.65 8.33
CA LEU A 92 -22.39 -5.45 9.30
C LEU A 92 -23.34 -6.16 10.27
N ALA A 93 -24.35 -5.45 10.78
CA ALA A 93 -25.37 -6.07 11.65
C ALA A 93 -26.09 -7.21 10.93
N THR A 94 -26.46 -7.01 9.66
CA THR A 94 -27.10 -8.03 8.82
C THR A 94 -26.15 -9.23 8.56
N PHE A 95 -24.88 -8.94 8.28
CA PHE A 95 -23.84 -9.95 8.10
C PHE A 95 -23.66 -10.81 9.37
N MET A 96 -23.59 -10.17 10.53
CA MET A 96 -23.45 -10.86 11.82
C MET A 96 -24.68 -11.71 12.16
N GLN A 97 -25.90 -11.23 11.87
CA GLN A 97 -27.12 -12.02 12.02
C GLN A 97 -27.08 -13.29 11.14
N LYS A 98 -26.66 -13.12 9.88
CA LYS A 98 -26.51 -14.25 8.95
C LYS A 98 -25.45 -15.24 9.47
N ALA A 99 -24.32 -14.74 9.93
CA ALA A 99 -23.24 -15.57 10.52
C ALA A 99 -23.76 -16.41 11.70
N ALA A 100 -24.58 -15.85 12.56
CA ALA A 100 -25.15 -16.53 13.72
C ALA A 100 -26.15 -17.65 13.35
N THR A 101 -26.62 -17.69 12.11
CA THR A 101 -27.57 -18.71 11.63
C THR A 101 -26.92 -19.84 10.82
N LEU A 102 -25.63 -19.78 10.58
CA LEU A 102 -24.89 -20.80 9.82
C LEU A 102 -24.92 -22.13 10.55
N LYS A 103 -25.18 -23.20 9.79
CA LYS A 103 -25.37 -24.54 10.32
C LYS A 103 -24.25 -25.53 9.94
N SER A 104 -23.41 -25.16 8.97
CA SER A 104 -22.33 -26.02 8.50
C SER A 104 -21.02 -25.28 8.28
N PRO A 105 -19.86 -25.97 8.32
CA PRO A 105 -18.57 -25.43 7.93
C PRO A 105 -18.52 -24.92 6.48
N GLU A 106 -19.28 -25.56 5.56
CA GLU A 106 -19.37 -25.18 4.17
C GLU A 106 -20.08 -23.84 4.00
N GLU A 107 -21.18 -23.61 4.74
CA GLU A 107 -21.87 -22.31 4.77
C GLU A 107 -20.96 -21.22 5.34
N ALA A 108 -20.19 -21.53 6.38
CA ALA A 108 -19.22 -20.60 6.94
C ALA A 108 -18.09 -20.28 5.95
N ALA A 109 -17.59 -21.28 5.22
CA ALA A 109 -16.59 -21.06 4.17
C ALA A 109 -17.14 -20.19 3.05
N ALA A 110 -18.33 -20.47 2.55
CA ALA A 110 -18.99 -19.67 1.52
C ALA A 110 -19.24 -18.22 1.98
N MET A 111 -19.58 -18.01 3.25
CA MET A 111 -19.73 -16.66 3.80
C MET A 111 -18.41 -15.93 3.89
N ASN A 112 -17.33 -16.59 4.26
CA ASN A 112 -16.00 -16.00 4.30
C ASN A 112 -15.44 -15.64 2.91
N GLU A 113 -16.01 -16.20 1.85
CA GLU A 113 -15.73 -15.82 0.47
C GLU A 113 -16.45 -14.53 0.06
N THR A 114 -17.50 -14.15 0.79
CA THR A 114 -18.18 -12.87 0.56
C THR A 114 -17.41 -11.74 1.23
N MET A 115 -17.49 -10.55 0.64
CA MET A 115 -16.89 -9.35 1.20
C MET A 115 -17.49 -9.04 2.58
N ASN A 116 -16.63 -8.92 3.59
CA ASN A 116 -17.06 -8.56 4.94
C ASN A 116 -17.27 -7.03 5.01
N PRO A 117 -18.45 -6.54 5.43
CA PRO A 117 -18.69 -5.10 5.56
C PRO A 117 -17.70 -4.37 6.46
N ILE A 118 -17.05 -5.06 7.40
CA ILE A 118 -16.01 -4.49 8.28
C ILE A 118 -14.83 -3.93 7.48
N ASP A 119 -14.56 -4.48 6.30
CA ASP A 119 -13.44 -4.09 5.45
C ASP A 119 -13.61 -2.67 4.88
N TYR A 120 -14.86 -2.18 4.81
CA TYR A 120 -15.16 -0.79 4.43
C TYR A 120 -14.87 0.23 5.54
N LEU A 121 -14.65 -0.22 6.78
CA LEU A 121 -14.35 0.68 7.90
C LEU A 121 -12.95 1.27 7.81
N ASN A 122 -12.04 0.61 7.09
CA ASN A 122 -10.65 1.00 7.04
C ASN A 122 -10.15 1.09 5.60
N LEU A 123 -9.27 2.05 5.36
CA LEU A 123 -8.50 2.20 4.14
C LEU A 123 -7.03 2.36 4.55
N GLY A 124 -6.27 1.29 4.39
CA GLY A 124 -4.83 1.27 4.64
C GLY A 124 -4.03 1.48 3.36
N ILE A 125 -3.00 2.30 3.39
CA ILE A 125 -2.11 2.55 2.26
C ILE A 125 -0.67 2.48 2.75
N ASN A 126 0.05 1.41 2.40
CA ASN A 126 1.48 1.32 2.63
C ASN A 126 2.21 1.86 1.40
N ILE A 127 3.19 2.71 1.63
CA ILE A 127 3.95 3.44 0.62
C ILE A 127 5.40 3.02 0.73
N TYR A 128 5.96 2.58 -0.38
CA TYR A 128 7.36 2.16 -0.51
C TYR A 128 8.00 2.98 -1.63
N VAL A 129 9.09 3.69 -1.32
CA VAL A 129 9.86 4.46 -2.31
C VAL A 129 11.27 3.90 -2.37
N ASN A 130 11.72 3.54 -3.57
CA ASN A 130 13.02 2.94 -3.82
C ASN A 130 13.32 1.72 -2.95
N ASP A 131 12.29 1.07 -2.44
CA ASP A 131 12.44 -0.05 -1.52
C ASP A 131 12.44 -1.36 -2.29
N ASP A 132 13.51 -2.13 -2.16
CA ASP A 132 13.69 -3.46 -2.76
C ASP A 132 13.46 -4.60 -1.74
N ALA A 133 13.64 -4.32 -0.46
CA ALA A 133 13.58 -5.33 0.60
C ALA A 133 12.15 -5.83 0.90
N HIS A 134 11.15 -4.98 0.68
CA HIS A 134 9.75 -5.30 1.01
C HIS A 134 8.86 -5.61 -0.19
N ILE A 135 9.37 -5.47 -1.40
CA ILE A 135 8.59 -5.63 -2.64
C ILE A 135 8.62 -7.07 -3.15
N GLU A 136 9.57 -7.88 -2.71
CA GLU A 136 9.77 -9.24 -3.24
C GLU A 136 8.62 -10.19 -2.94
N PHE A 137 7.82 -9.94 -1.90
CA PHE A 137 6.82 -10.89 -1.42
C PHE A 137 5.46 -10.26 -1.10
N ILE A 138 4.84 -9.62 -2.09
CA ILE A 138 3.41 -9.30 -1.95
C ILE A 138 2.64 -10.56 -2.36
N SER A 139 2.27 -11.33 -1.35
CA SER A 139 1.42 -12.49 -1.52
C SER A 139 -0.05 -12.07 -1.48
N PHE A 140 -0.78 -12.43 -2.52
CA PHE A 140 -2.23 -12.28 -2.55
C PHE A 140 -2.85 -13.65 -2.38
N ARG A 141 -3.62 -13.82 -1.34
CA ARG A 141 -4.40 -15.04 -1.16
C ARG A 141 -5.42 -15.12 -2.27
N ARG A 142 -5.49 -16.28 -2.96
CA ARG A 142 -6.43 -16.62 -4.03
C ARG A 142 -6.32 -15.77 -5.30
N ASN A 143 -5.95 -16.39 -6.39
CA ASN A 143 -5.99 -15.91 -7.78
C ASN A 143 -5.76 -14.40 -7.99
N PRO A 144 -4.59 -13.87 -7.65
CA PRO A 144 -4.30 -12.46 -7.88
C PRO A 144 -4.38 -12.15 -9.37
N GLN A 145 -4.96 -11.01 -9.71
CA GLN A 145 -5.17 -10.59 -11.09
C GLN A 145 -4.24 -9.45 -11.45
N LYS A 146 -3.61 -9.56 -12.61
CA LYS A 146 -2.96 -8.43 -13.26
C LYS A 146 -4.03 -7.62 -13.99
N ILE A 147 -4.14 -6.35 -13.65
CA ILE A 147 -5.04 -5.43 -14.34
C ILE A 147 -4.26 -4.25 -14.92
N THR A 148 -4.81 -3.62 -15.94
CA THR A 148 -4.23 -2.42 -16.54
C THR A 148 -4.93 -1.19 -16.01
N LYS A 149 -4.16 -0.22 -15.50
CA LYS A 149 -4.67 1.10 -15.14
C LYS A 149 -3.75 2.18 -15.74
N PRO A 150 -4.31 3.25 -16.30
CA PRO A 150 -3.51 4.34 -16.87
C PRO A 150 -2.53 4.89 -15.84
N GLY A 151 -1.28 5.11 -16.23
CA GLY A 151 -0.27 5.74 -15.37
C GLY A 151 0.45 4.82 -14.39
N ALA A 152 -0.06 3.62 -14.09
CA ALA A 152 0.69 2.60 -13.35
C ALA A 152 1.45 1.68 -14.31
N ARG A 153 2.65 1.27 -13.92
CA ARG A 153 3.43 0.28 -14.67
C ARG A 153 2.83 -1.12 -14.55
N TYR A 154 2.47 -1.49 -13.32
CA TYR A 154 1.76 -2.72 -13.01
C TYR A 154 0.69 -2.45 -11.97
N VAL A 155 -0.40 -3.20 -12.06
CA VAL A 155 -1.41 -3.28 -11.01
C VAL A 155 -1.70 -4.75 -10.75
N VAL A 156 -1.55 -5.15 -9.49
CA VAL A 156 -1.89 -6.49 -9.04
C VAL A 156 -2.95 -6.38 -7.97
N ARG A 157 -4.00 -7.14 -8.13
CA ARG A 157 -5.17 -7.14 -7.23
C ARG A 157 -5.44 -8.55 -6.77
N GLY A 158 -5.54 -8.75 -5.46
CA GLY A 158 -6.00 -10.03 -4.90
C GLY A 158 -7.50 -10.23 -5.11
N GLU A 159 -7.97 -11.45 -4.96
CA GLU A 159 -9.38 -11.78 -4.97
C GLU A 159 -10.02 -11.39 -3.63
N GLY A 160 -11.21 -10.81 -3.67
CA GLY A 160 -11.93 -10.35 -2.49
C GLY A 160 -11.37 -9.05 -1.90
N VAL A 161 -11.53 -8.88 -0.58
CA VAL A 161 -11.00 -7.73 0.15
C VAL A 161 -9.56 -7.96 0.52
N THR A 162 -8.68 -7.62 -0.37
CA THR A 162 -7.26 -7.80 -0.14
C THR A 162 -6.49 -6.62 -0.70
N ALA A 163 -5.18 -6.66 -0.57
CA ALA A 163 -4.34 -5.60 -1.05
C ALA A 163 -4.41 -5.46 -2.58
N THR A 164 -4.42 -4.22 -3.04
CA THR A 164 -4.12 -3.85 -4.43
C THR A 164 -2.75 -3.19 -4.46
N ALA A 165 -1.81 -3.75 -5.23
CA ALA A 165 -0.49 -3.19 -5.42
C ALA A 165 -0.43 -2.36 -6.71
N LEU A 166 0.04 -1.13 -6.60
CA LEU A 166 0.18 -0.16 -7.68
C LEU A 166 1.65 0.21 -7.83
N TYR A 167 2.26 -0.13 -8.95
CA TYR A 167 3.68 0.08 -9.23
C TYR A 167 3.87 1.27 -10.17
N PHE A 168 4.69 2.25 -9.79
CA PHE A 168 5.02 3.44 -10.57
C PHE A 168 6.52 3.60 -10.70
N GLY A 169 7.01 3.98 -11.90
CA GLY A 169 8.42 4.21 -12.16
C GLY A 169 9.19 2.95 -12.60
N HIS A 170 10.44 2.86 -12.18
CA HIS A 170 11.40 1.91 -12.72
C HIS A 170 11.36 0.58 -11.98
N PHE A 171 10.59 -0.36 -12.50
CA PHE A 171 10.57 -1.75 -12.04
C PHE A 171 11.00 -2.70 -13.16
N GLY A 172 11.58 -3.83 -12.78
CA GLY A 172 11.79 -4.98 -13.65
C GLY A 172 10.47 -5.61 -14.11
N PRO A 173 10.55 -6.74 -14.83
CA PRO A 173 9.36 -7.51 -15.17
C PRO A 173 8.60 -7.96 -13.92
N LEU A 174 7.28 -7.91 -14.00
CA LEU A 174 6.43 -8.50 -12.97
C LEU A 174 6.53 -10.02 -13.07
N ARG A 175 7.01 -10.65 -12.01
CA ARG A 175 7.15 -12.10 -11.89
C ARG A 175 5.97 -12.65 -11.12
N GLU A 176 5.52 -13.83 -11.50
CA GLU A 176 4.55 -14.63 -10.78
C GLU A 176 5.28 -15.83 -10.19
N GLU A 177 5.11 -16.05 -8.92
CA GLU A 177 5.75 -17.11 -8.17
C GLU A 177 4.69 -17.87 -7.38
N ASP A 178 4.90 -19.17 -7.18
CA ASP A 178 4.05 -19.96 -6.28
C ASP A 178 4.34 -19.51 -4.84
N ASP A 179 3.29 -19.23 -4.10
CA ASP A 179 3.40 -18.94 -2.67
C ASP A 179 3.56 -20.23 -1.87
N THR A 180 4.05 -20.11 -0.64
CA THR A 180 4.16 -21.23 0.31
C THR A 180 2.80 -21.84 0.69
N THR A 181 1.71 -21.08 0.52
CA THR A 181 0.35 -21.57 0.74
C THR A 181 -0.17 -22.23 -0.53
N PRO A 182 -0.59 -23.52 -0.49
CA PRO A 182 -1.12 -24.22 -1.66
C PRO A 182 -2.25 -23.43 -2.34
N GLY A 183 -2.12 -23.23 -3.65
CA GLY A 183 -3.09 -22.46 -4.45
C GLY A 183 -3.00 -20.96 -4.35
N SER A 184 -2.04 -20.42 -3.61
CA SER A 184 -1.72 -18.98 -3.60
C SER A 184 -0.64 -18.64 -4.60
N LYS A 185 -0.72 -17.44 -5.17
CA LYS A 185 0.29 -16.86 -6.05
C LYS A 185 0.84 -15.58 -5.44
N ALA A 186 2.13 -15.37 -5.59
CA ALA A 186 2.81 -14.13 -5.27
C ALA A 186 3.17 -13.38 -6.56
N PHE A 187 3.12 -12.05 -6.50
CA PHE A 187 3.61 -11.22 -7.59
C PHE A 187 4.67 -10.27 -7.03
N ALA A 188 5.80 -10.25 -7.70
CA ALA A 188 6.92 -9.39 -7.33
C ALA A 188 7.48 -8.65 -8.55
N ALA A 189 7.87 -7.40 -8.37
CA ALA A 189 8.64 -6.65 -9.33
C ALA A 189 9.75 -5.90 -8.59
N THR A 190 11.00 -6.25 -8.87
CA THR A 190 12.15 -5.61 -8.25
C THR A 190 12.39 -4.24 -8.88
N PRO A 191 12.64 -3.18 -8.10
CA PRO A 191 13.05 -1.88 -8.62
C PRO A 191 14.30 -2.00 -9.49
N LYS A 192 14.33 -1.26 -10.60
CA LYS A 192 15.51 -1.11 -11.46
C LYS A 192 16.09 0.28 -11.28
N PHE A 193 17.10 0.38 -10.44
CA PHE A 193 17.75 1.66 -10.18
C PHE A 193 18.72 2.04 -11.29
N ASN A 194 18.63 3.30 -11.71
CA ASN A 194 19.63 3.90 -12.59
C ASN A 194 20.82 4.39 -11.73
N PRO A 195 22.02 3.80 -11.86
CA PRO A 195 23.16 4.17 -11.03
C PRO A 195 23.71 5.57 -11.31
N LYS A 196 23.28 6.21 -12.41
CA LYS A 196 23.64 7.58 -12.75
C LYS A 196 22.71 8.62 -12.11
N THR A 197 21.56 8.19 -11.58
CA THR A 197 20.62 9.05 -10.89
C THR A 197 21.06 9.23 -9.45
N SER A 198 20.85 10.42 -8.88
CA SER A 198 21.15 10.68 -7.47
C SER A 198 20.49 9.63 -6.57
N ARG A 199 21.22 9.18 -5.55
CA ARG A 199 20.62 8.28 -4.53
C ARG A 199 19.47 8.94 -3.77
N LEU A 200 19.41 10.27 -3.74
CA LEU A 200 18.32 11.07 -3.15
C LEU A 200 17.32 11.48 -4.23
N ALA A 201 16.98 10.57 -5.13
CA ALA A 201 15.92 10.74 -6.12
C ALA A 201 14.92 9.61 -6.02
N VAL A 202 13.66 9.90 -6.24
CA VAL A 202 12.61 8.89 -6.36
C VAL A 202 12.76 8.20 -7.71
N GLN A 203 12.97 6.89 -7.73
CA GLN A 203 13.07 6.11 -8.96
C GLN A 203 11.92 5.10 -9.09
N SER A 204 11.36 4.68 -7.96
CA SER A 204 10.20 3.78 -7.93
C SER A 204 9.29 4.10 -6.75
N ILE A 205 7.99 3.91 -6.95
CA ILE A 205 6.97 4.02 -5.90
C ILE A 205 6.07 2.80 -6.01
N LEU A 206 5.87 2.12 -4.88
CA LEU A 206 4.85 1.10 -4.74
C LEU A 206 3.83 1.55 -3.70
N LEU A 207 2.56 1.53 -4.06
CA LEU A 207 1.45 1.70 -3.14
C LEU A 207 0.75 0.36 -2.96
N VAL A 208 0.65 -0.10 -1.72
CA VAL A 208 -0.14 -1.28 -1.36
C VAL A 208 -1.36 -0.81 -0.60
N ILE A 209 -2.52 -0.90 -1.23
CA ILE A 209 -3.79 -0.38 -0.70
C ILE A 209 -4.62 -1.56 -0.19
N THR A 210 -4.91 -1.56 1.09
CA THR A 210 -5.78 -2.55 1.75
C THR A 210 -7.16 -1.94 1.95
N ALA A 211 -8.09 -2.27 1.07
CA ALA A 211 -9.48 -1.85 1.07
C ALA A 211 -10.27 -2.65 0.03
N PRO A 212 -11.63 -2.62 0.06
CA PRO A 212 -12.48 -3.12 -1.01
C PRO A 212 -12.12 -2.51 -2.38
N HIS A 213 -12.28 -3.30 -3.45
CA HIS A 213 -11.85 -2.90 -4.79
C HIS A 213 -12.52 -1.63 -5.31
N ASP A 214 -13.79 -1.41 -4.99
CA ASP A 214 -14.52 -0.19 -5.34
C ASP A 214 -13.96 1.05 -4.65
N ILE A 215 -13.51 0.91 -3.39
CA ILE A 215 -12.80 1.96 -2.65
C ILE A 215 -11.46 2.28 -3.32
N VAL A 216 -10.69 1.23 -3.66
CA VAL A 216 -9.41 1.40 -4.38
C VAL A 216 -9.61 2.08 -5.73
N ASP A 217 -10.63 1.67 -6.50
CA ASP A 217 -10.92 2.23 -7.80
C ASP A 217 -11.38 3.69 -7.72
N ALA A 218 -12.23 4.01 -6.73
CA ALA A 218 -12.64 5.38 -6.45
C ALA A 218 -11.44 6.27 -6.08
N LEU A 219 -10.58 5.81 -5.17
CA LEU A 219 -9.35 6.52 -4.80
C LEU A 219 -8.44 6.74 -6.01
N TYR A 220 -8.14 5.66 -6.76
CA TYR A 220 -7.28 5.72 -7.94
C TYR A 220 -7.78 6.71 -8.99
N SER A 221 -9.09 6.76 -9.23
CA SER A 221 -9.70 7.67 -10.21
C SER A 221 -9.52 9.15 -9.86
N LYS A 222 -9.18 9.46 -8.60
CA LYS A 222 -8.97 10.81 -8.09
C LYS A 222 -7.48 11.14 -7.84
N MET A 223 -6.59 10.17 -8.00
CA MET A 223 -5.16 10.43 -7.86
C MET A 223 -4.64 11.31 -8.98
N ASN A 224 -3.81 12.29 -8.64
CA ASN A 224 -3.08 13.08 -9.62
C ASN A 224 -1.85 12.30 -10.10
N LEU A 225 -2.08 11.41 -11.08
CA LEU A 225 -1.04 10.52 -11.61
C LEU A 225 0.09 11.28 -12.30
N ALA A 226 -0.19 12.43 -12.91
CA ALA A 226 0.84 13.27 -13.53
C ALA A 226 1.80 13.84 -12.48
N ALA A 227 1.27 14.33 -11.35
CA ALA A 227 2.10 14.80 -10.25
C ALA A 227 2.90 13.65 -9.63
N LEU A 228 2.30 12.46 -9.44
CA LEU A 228 3.01 11.29 -8.94
C LEU A 228 4.14 10.85 -9.88
N GLN A 229 3.89 10.82 -11.19
CA GLN A 229 4.91 10.49 -12.19
C GLN A 229 6.02 11.54 -12.26
N SER A 230 5.71 12.82 -12.05
CA SER A 230 6.72 13.90 -12.06
C SER A 230 7.69 13.82 -10.87
N MET A 231 7.35 13.09 -9.82
CA MET A 231 8.27 12.82 -8.71
C MET A 231 9.37 11.81 -9.09
N ILE A 232 9.10 10.95 -10.09
CA ILE A 232 9.98 9.86 -10.47
C ILE A 232 11.05 10.38 -11.43
N ALA A 233 12.31 10.25 -11.02
CA ALA A 233 13.44 10.63 -11.85
C ALA A 233 13.51 9.74 -13.12
N PRO A 234 13.97 10.29 -14.25
CA PRO A 234 14.09 9.56 -15.53
C PRO A 234 15.15 8.46 -15.52
#